data_e32d2c7e84788c416d66979415743ac1
#
_entry.id   e32d2c7e84788c416d66979415743ac1
#
_cell.length_a   1.000
_cell.length_b   1.000
_cell.length_c   1.000
_cell.angle_alpha   90.00
_cell.angle_beta   90.00
_cell.angle_gamma   90.00
#
_symmetry.space_group_name_H-M   'P 1'
#
loop_
_entity.id
_entity.type
_entity.pdbx_description
1 polymer ?
#
loop_
_entity_poly.entity_id
_entity_poly.type
_entity_poly.pdbx_seq_one_letter_code
_entity_poly.pdbx_strand_id
1 'polypeptide(L)' 'MQALIYSNGNQECERAKMLLNSLNEDTKEFLLGVDFSDRQFRAEFGSEAEYPQIAIGLKHRGTLKETLHYLQTKEVL' A
#
# COMPACT_ATOMS: atom_id res chain seq x y z
N MET A 1 -10.75 3.12 9.47
CA MET A 1 -9.62 2.18 9.62
C MET A 1 -8.36 2.82 9.10
N GLN A 2 -7.21 2.43 9.60
CA GLN A 2 -5.94 2.98 9.14
C GLN A 2 -5.42 2.18 7.96
N ALA A 3 -4.89 2.88 6.96
CA ALA A 3 -4.23 2.27 5.81
C ALA A 3 -2.76 2.68 5.80
N LEU A 4 -1.89 1.75 5.45
CA LEU A 4 -0.45 1.99 5.35
C LEU A 4 -0.02 1.71 3.91
N ILE A 5 0.82 2.58 3.36
CA ILE A 5 1.38 2.41 2.02
C ILE A 5 2.91 2.45 2.12
N TYR A 6 3.56 1.41 1.61
CA TYR A 6 5.02 1.38 1.44
C TYR A 6 5.31 1.76 0.00
N SER A 7 5.89 2.94 -0.20
CA SER A 7 5.96 3.61 -1.49
C SER A 7 7.40 3.87 -1.92
N ASN A 8 7.65 3.82 -3.22
CA ASN A 8 8.91 4.30 -3.81
C ASN A 8 8.69 5.57 -4.64
N GLY A 9 7.50 6.17 -4.55
CA GLY A 9 7.19 7.39 -5.27
C GLY A 9 6.74 7.20 -6.71
N ASN A 10 6.51 5.97 -7.15
CA ASN A 10 6.06 5.75 -8.54
C ASN A 10 4.58 6.13 -8.71
N GLN A 11 4.12 6.08 -9.96
CA GLN A 11 2.76 6.50 -10.31
C GLN A 11 1.69 5.64 -9.65
N GLU A 12 1.92 4.34 -9.52
CA GLU A 12 0.97 3.46 -8.86
C GLU A 12 0.84 3.75 -7.37
N CYS A 13 1.94 4.16 -6.74
CA CYS A 13 1.91 4.58 -5.33
C CYS A 13 1.04 5.81 -5.15
N GLU A 14 1.13 6.77 -6.07
CA GLU A 14 0.29 7.96 -6.03
C GLU A 14 -1.18 7.60 -6.23
N ARG A 15 -1.48 6.71 -7.16
CA ARG A 15 -2.84 6.24 -7.39
C ARG A 15 -3.42 5.54 -6.17
N ALA A 16 -2.62 4.70 -5.52
CA ALA A 16 -3.03 4.01 -4.31
C ALA A 16 -3.35 5.00 -3.18
N LYS A 17 -2.51 6.00 -3.02
CA LYS A 17 -2.70 7.05 -2.03
C LYS A 17 -4.00 7.82 -2.28
N MET A 18 -4.24 8.20 -3.53
CA MET A 18 -5.46 8.91 -3.90
C MET A 18 -6.72 8.06 -3.66
N LEU A 19 -6.65 6.79 -4.02
CA LEU A 19 -7.76 5.86 -3.80
C LEU A 19 -8.12 5.77 -2.32
N LEU A 20 -7.13 5.52 -1.47
CA LEU A 20 -7.37 5.36 -0.04
C LEU A 20 -7.88 6.65 0.59
N ASN A 21 -7.37 7.80 0.17
CA ASN A 21 -7.86 9.09 0.65
C ASN A 21 -9.31 9.32 0.24
N SER A 22 -9.69 8.91 -0.97
CA SER A 22 -11.06 9.08 -1.46
C SER A 22 -12.06 8.20 -0.71
N LEU A 23 -11.60 7.13 -0.06
CA LEU A 23 -12.43 6.24 0.75
C LEU A 23 -12.46 6.67 2.22
N ASN A 24 -11.94 7.84 2.54
CA ASN A 24 -11.85 8.37 3.90
C ASN A 24 -11.03 7.49 4.84
N GLU A 25 -10.09 6.73 4.29
CA GLU A 25 -9.16 5.96 5.11
C GLU A 25 -8.09 6.89 5.69
N ASP A 26 -7.71 6.65 6.93
CA ASP A 26 -6.61 7.36 7.57
C ASP A 26 -5.31 6.74 7.04
N THR A 27 -4.72 7.39 6.05
CA THR A 27 -3.62 6.83 5.26
C THR A 27 -2.27 7.37 5.72
N LYS A 28 -1.31 6.46 5.95
CA LYS A 28 0.06 6.82 6.25
C LYS A 28 0.98 6.23 5.19
N GLU A 29 1.84 7.07 4.62
CA GLU A 29 2.80 6.67 3.60
C GLU A 29 4.19 6.54 4.20
N PHE A 30 4.86 5.41 3.93
CA PHE A 30 6.27 5.20 4.26
C PHE A 30 7.05 5.23 2.96
N LEU A 31 8.10 6.05 2.92
CA LEU A 31 8.88 6.28 1.70
C LEU A 31 10.20 5.52 1.73
N LEU A 32 10.50 4.84 0.62
CA LEU A 32 11.77 4.18 0.41
C LEU A 32 12.92 5.19 0.53
N GLY A 33 13.93 4.84 1.30
CA GLY A 33 15.09 5.70 1.51
C GLY A 33 14.91 6.75 2.59
N VAL A 34 13.68 6.92 3.09
CA VAL A 34 13.36 7.87 4.17
C VAL A 34 12.91 7.12 5.41
N ASP A 35 11.87 6.28 5.26
CA ASP A 35 11.26 5.57 6.38
C ASP A 35 11.70 4.11 6.44
N PHE A 36 12.17 3.56 5.34
CA PHE A 36 12.64 2.18 5.27
C PHE A 36 13.64 2.03 4.11
N SER A 37 14.39 0.92 4.11
CA SER A 37 15.30 0.59 3.01
C SER A 37 14.68 -0.49 2.12
N ASP A 38 15.19 -0.62 0.89
CA ASP A 38 14.79 -1.69 -0.01
C ASP A 38 15.03 -3.07 0.62
N ARG A 39 16.13 -3.21 1.33
CA ARG A 39 16.47 -4.45 2.02
C ARG A 39 15.42 -4.82 3.06
N GLN A 40 14.99 -3.85 3.87
CA GLN A 40 13.93 -4.04 4.86
C GLN A 40 12.61 -4.42 4.19
N PHE A 41 12.28 -3.73 3.11
CA PHE A 41 11.06 -3.98 2.34
C PHE A 41 11.03 -5.42 1.83
N ARG A 42 12.12 -5.87 1.22
CA ARG A 42 12.18 -7.22 0.65
C ARG A 42 12.22 -8.31 1.72
N ALA A 43 12.78 -8.01 2.88
CA ALA A 43 12.74 -8.95 4.01
C ALA A 43 11.31 -9.11 4.54
N GLU A 44 10.51 -8.05 4.50
CA GLU A 44 9.13 -8.06 4.98
C GLU A 44 8.17 -8.67 3.96
N PHE A 45 8.26 -8.27 2.70
CA PHE A 45 7.27 -8.59 1.67
C PHE A 45 7.74 -9.62 0.64
N GLY A 46 9.01 -9.98 0.64
CA GLY A 46 9.58 -10.93 -0.30
C GLY A 46 10.52 -10.29 -1.31
N SER A 47 11.46 -11.08 -1.84
CA SER A 47 12.50 -10.58 -2.74
C SER A 47 11.95 -10.06 -4.07
N GLU A 48 10.77 -10.50 -4.46
CA GLU A 48 10.13 -10.09 -5.72
C GLU A 48 8.95 -9.16 -5.52
N ALA A 49 8.78 -8.64 -4.30
CA ALA A 49 7.67 -7.75 -4.01
C ALA A 49 7.76 -6.45 -4.80
N GLU A 50 6.62 -5.99 -5.27
CA GLU A 50 6.51 -4.76 -6.06
C GLU A 50 5.94 -3.64 -5.22
N TYR A 51 6.19 -2.40 -5.63
CA TYR A 51 5.59 -1.22 -5.04
C TYR A 51 4.33 -0.84 -5.78
N PRO A 52 3.31 -0.31 -5.09
CA PRO A 52 3.23 -0.16 -3.64
C PRO A 52 2.85 -1.46 -2.93
N GLN A 53 3.14 -1.54 -1.63
CA GLN A 53 2.58 -2.57 -0.77
C GLN A 53 1.65 -1.89 0.22
N ILE A 54 0.45 -2.40 0.35
CA ILE A 54 -0.63 -1.74 1.08
C ILE A 54 -1.16 -2.63 2.19
N ALA A 55 -1.38 -2.05 3.36
CA ALA A 55 -2.05 -2.71 4.47
C ALA A 55 -3.25 -1.88 4.88
N ILE A 56 -4.39 -2.54 5.09
CA ILE A 56 -5.63 -1.89 5.55
C ILE A 56 -6.06 -2.56 6.84
N GLY A 57 -6.30 -1.75 7.85
CA GLY A 57 -6.46 -2.24 9.19
C GLY A 57 -5.12 -2.77 9.67
N LEU A 58 -5.09 -4.00 10.16
CA LEU A 58 -3.86 -4.65 10.61
C LEU A 58 -3.41 -5.75 9.64
N LYS A 59 -3.96 -5.77 8.42
CA LYS A 59 -3.68 -6.83 7.46
C LYS A 59 -3.07 -6.31 6.19
N HIS A 60 -1.99 -6.97 5.76
CA HIS A 60 -1.34 -6.71 4.48
C HIS A 60 -2.26 -7.12 3.33
N ARG A 61 -2.43 -6.23 2.34
CA ARG A 61 -3.31 -6.47 1.19
C ARG A 61 -2.57 -6.69 -0.11
N GLY A 62 -1.30 -6.30 -0.19
CA GLY A 62 -0.48 -6.47 -1.37
C GLY A 62 -0.34 -5.18 -2.18
N THR A 63 -0.24 -5.33 -3.51
CA THR A 63 -0.08 -4.21 -4.44
C THR A 63 -1.40 -3.47 -4.63
N LEU A 64 -1.37 -2.40 -5.43
CA LEU A 64 -2.58 -1.65 -5.79
C LEU A 64 -3.65 -2.56 -6.39
N LYS A 65 -3.26 -3.44 -7.31
CA LYS A 65 -4.18 -4.36 -7.97
C LYS A 65 -4.87 -5.29 -6.97
N GLU A 66 -4.10 -5.86 -6.07
CA GLU A 66 -4.62 -6.76 -5.05
C GLU A 66 -5.52 -6.02 -4.06
N THR A 67 -5.17 -4.79 -3.73
CA THR A 67 -5.97 -3.94 -2.85
C THR A 67 -7.29 -3.57 -3.51
N LEU A 68 -7.29 -3.26 -4.81
CA LEU A 68 -8.52 -2.98 -5.55
C LEU A 68 -9.45 -4.19 -5.54
N HIS A 69 -8.90 -5.38 -5.73
CA HIS A 69 -9.68 -6.62 -5.68
C HIS A 69 -10.31 -6.82 -4.30
N TYR A 70 -9.53 -6.59 -3.25
CA TYR A 70 -10.04 -6.68 -1.89
C TYR A 70 -11.20 -5.70 -1.66
N LEU A 71 -11.05 -4.46 -2.09
CA LEU A 71 -12.08 -3.44 -1.89
C LEU A 71 -13.36 -3.76 -2.67
N GLN A 72 -13.23 -4.32 -3.86
CA GLN A 72 -14.38 -4.78 -4.65
C GLN A 72 -15.10 -5.92 -3.94
N THR A 73 -14.35 -6.88 -3.39
CA THR A 73 -14.90 -8.00 -2.65
C THR A 73 -15.69 -7.54 -1.42
N LYS A 74 -15.26 -6.45 -0.80
CA LYS A 74 -15.94 -5.86 0.36
C LYS A 74 -17.02 -4.88 -0.03
N GLU A 75 -17.28 -4.73 -1.32
CA GLU A 75 -18.31 -3.81 -1.84
C GLU A 75 -18.10 -2.36 -1.43
N VAL A 76 -16.83 -1.96 -1.28
CA VAL A 76 -16.48 -0.57 -0.98
C VAL A 76 -16.40 0.27 -2.25
N LEU A 77 -16.11 -0.38 -3.37
CA LEU A 77 -16.03 0.26 -4.67
C LEU A 77 -17.20 -0.13 -5.54
#